data_67836476c2f8413dd8b07a5847a2db09
#
_entry.id   67836476c2f8413dd8b07a5847a2db09
#
_cell.length_a   1.000
_cell.length_b   1.000
_cell.length_c   1.000
_cell.angle_alpha   90.00
_cell.angle_beta   90.00
_cell.angle_gamma   90.00
#
_symmetry.space_group_name_H-M   'P 1'
#
loop_
_entity.id
_entity.type
_entity.pdbx_description
1 polymer ?
#
loop_
_entity_poly.entity_id
_entity_poly.type
_entity_poly.pdbx_seq_one_letter_code
_entity_poly.pdbx_strand_id
1 'polypeptide(L)'
;MDAKHKHLEFIQGAINRLAANSFQLKGWSVVLVSAIFFLLGRGGSIELVAIALIPVVFFWGFDSYFLRQERLFRALYDHVRGLPDDAIDFSMDTRSFQQSLTWKDAAFSRTLFVFYDALILTIFFAIFLIKGT
;
A
#
# COMPACT_ATOMS: atom_id res chain seq x y z
N MET A 1 6.71 30.74 14.34
CA MET A 1 6.07 30.29 13.14
C MET A 1 6.76 29.08 12.62
N ASP A 2 7.93 29.10 12.75
CA ASP A 2 8.69 28.31 11.88
C ASP A 2 8.96 26.92 12.37
N ALA A 3 9.04 26.68 13.69
CA ALA A 3 9.23 25.34 14.23
C ALA A 3 8.04 24.43 13.88
N LYS A 4 6.83 24.91 14.09
CA LYS A 4 5.63 24.13 13.81
C LYS A 4 5.49 23.84 12.33
N HIS A 5 5.67 24.85 11.47
CA HIS A 5 5.59 24.65 10.03
C HIS A 5 6.65 23.66 9.54
N LYS A 6 7.86 23.76 10.09
CA LYS A 6 8.96 22.89 9.71
C LYS A 6 8.67 21.44 10.12
N HIS A 7 8.17 21.26 11.33
CA HIS A 7 7.81 19.92 11.79
C HIS A 7 6.71 19.31 10.92
N LEU A 8 5.67 20.09 10.62
CA LEU A 8 4.59 19.63 9.74
C LEU A 8 5.10 19.30 8.34
N GLU A 9 6.04 20.09 7.84
CA GLU A 9 6.66 19.84 6.53
C GLU A 9 7.43 18.52 6.52
N PHE A 10 8.18 18.22 7.58
CA PHE A 10 8.89 16.95 7.69
C PHE A 10 7.94 15.76 7.70
N ILE A 11 6.83 15.87 8.46
CA ILE A 11 5.82 14.81 8.53
C ILE A 11 5.16 14.64 7.16
N GLN A 12 4.79 15.73 6.50
CA GLN A 12 4.17 15.65 5.17
C GLN A 12 5.12 15.02 4.16
N GLY A 13 6.42 15.28 4.27
CA GLY A 13 7.42 14.63 3.43
C GLY A 13 7.43 13.12 3.60
N ALA A 14 7.33 12.64 4.84
CA ALA A 14 7.23 11.21 5.11
C ALA A 14 5.94 10.61 4.51
N ILE A 15 4.82 11.32 4.67
CA ILE A 15 3.54 10.88 4.12
C ILE A 15 3.63 10.75 2.59
N ASN A 16 4.24 11.74 1.94
CA ASN A 16 4.36 11.73 0.49
C ASN A 16 5.23 10.58 -0.02
N ARG A 17 6.32 10.27 0.70
CA ARG A 17 7.17 9.13 0.32
C ARG A 17 6.43 7.81 0.47
N LEU A 18 5.68 7.66 1.55
CA LEU A 18 4.93 6.42 1.80
C LEU A 18 3.81 6.24 0.76
N ALA A 19 3.13 7.32 0.41
CA ALA A 19 2.10 7.29 -0.64
C ALA A 19 2.71 6.93 -1.99
N ALA A 20 3.89 7.47 -2.31
CA ALA A 20 4.59 7.15 -3.55
C ALA A 20 5.01 5.67 -3.60
N ASN A 21 5.48 5.13 -2.48
CA ASN A 21 5.85 3.71 -2.39
C ASN A 21 4.64 2.81 -2.61
N SER A 22 3.50 3.17 -2.02
CA SER A 22 2.25 2.43 -2.22
C SER A 22 1.84 2.43 -3.70
N PHE A 23 1.91 3.59 -4.34
CA PHE A 23 1.59 3.72 -5.76
C PHE A 23 2.51 2.86 -6.62
N GLN A 24 3.82 2.84 -6.32
CA GLN A 24 4.79 2.02 -7.04
C GLN A 24 4.47 0.53 -6.92
N LEU A 25 4.11 0.06 -5.74
CA LEU A 25 3.76 -1.35 -5.54
C LEU A 25 2.56 -1.74 -6.39
N LYS A 26 1.56 -0.86 -6.48
CA LYS A 26 0.40 -1.11 -7.33
C LYS A 26 0.80 -1.20 -8.80
N GLY A 27 1.65 -0.29 -9.25
CA GLY A 27 2.16 -0.31 -10.62
C GLY A 27 2.93 -1.58 -10.93
N TRP A 28 3.82 -1.99 -10.04
CA TRP A 28 4.59 -3.23 -10.20
C TRP A 28 3.67 -4.46 -10.23
N SER A 29 2.63 -4.47 -9.41
CA SER A 29 1.65 -5.56 -9.38
C SER A 29 0.96 -5.72 -10.74
N VAL A 30 0.54 -4.61 -11.33
CA VAL A 30 -0.13 -4.62 -12.64
C VAL A 30 0.85 -5.09 -13.72
N VAL A 31 2.09 -4.60 -13.71
CA VAL A 31 3.10 -5.01 -14.68
C VAL A 31 3.36 -6.50 -14.57
N LEU A 32 3.51 -7.02 -13.35
CA LEU A 32 3.77 -8.44 -13.13
C LEU A 32 2.64 -9.31 -13.66
N VAL A 33 1.39 -8.96 -13.32
CA VAL A 33 0.23 -9.72 -13.78
C VAL A 33 0.11 -9.66 -15.30
N SER A 34 0.37 -8.49 -15.89
CA SER A 34 0.35 -8.33 -17.34
C SER A 34 1.42 -9.19 -18.03
N ALA A 35 2.63 -9.25 -17.45
CA ALA A 35 3.71 -10.07 -17.98
C ALA A 35 3.35 -11.56 -17.93
N ILE A 36 2.73 -12.00 -16.84
CA ILE A 36 2.28 -13.39 -16.69
C ILE A 36 1.24 -13.72 -17.75
N PHE A 37 0.27 -12.83 -17.99
CA PHE A 37 -0.74 -13.05 -19.01
C PHE A 37 -0.15 -13.07 -20.42
N PHE A 38 0.85 -12.25 -20.69
CA PHE A 38 1.57 -12.27 -21.97
C PHE A 38 2.23 -13.62 -22.18
N LEU A 39 2.94 -14.14 -21.18
CA LEU A 39 3.60 -15.44 -21.28
C LEU A 39 2.58 -16.56 -21.45
N LEU A 40 1.44 -16.46 -20.79
CA LEU A 40 0.37 -17.44 -20.90
C LEU A 40 -0.18 -17.48 -22.31
N GLY A 41 -0.34 -16.32 -22.95
CA GLY A 41 -0.80 -16.23 -24.35
C GLY A 41 0.19 -16.81 -25.34
N ARG A 42 1.43 -17.00 -24.91
CA ARG A 42 2.47 -17.61 -25.74
C ARG A 42 2.69 -19.10 -25.40
N GLY A 43 1.71 -19.74 -24.79
CA GLY A 43 1.77 -21.16 -24.50
C GLY A 43 2.24 -21.51 -23.09
N GLY A 44 2.26 -20.51 -22.18
CA GLY A 44 2.60 -20.78 -20.80
C GLY A 44 1.58 -21.65 -20.10
N SER A 45 1.99 -22.26 -18.98
CA SER A 45 1.15 -23.19 -18.27
C SER A 45 0.24 -22.48 -17.26
N ILE A 46 -0.83 -23.18 -16.85
CA ILE A 46 -1.76 -22.66 -15.85
C ILE A 46 -1.09 -22.51 -14.48
N GLU A 47 -0.07 -23.34 -14.20
CA GLU A 47 0.71 -23.26 -12.96
C GLU A 47 1.42 -21.91 -12.87
N LEU A 48 1.87 -21.35 -13.99
CA LEU A 48 2.51 -20.05 -14.04
C LEU A 48 1.54 -18.96 -13.57
N VAL A 49 0.26 -19.06 -13.96
CA VAL A 49 -0.77 -18.10 -13.53
C VAL A 49 -1.02 -18.23 -12.03
N ALA A 50 -1.10 -19.47 -11.52
CA ALA A 50 -1.30 -19.70 -10.08
C ALA A 50 -0.14 -19.16 -9.27
N ILE A 51 1.10 -19.30 -9.77
CA ILE A 51 2.29 -18.78 -9.09
C ILE A 51 2.23 -17.24 -8.97
N ALA A 52 1.57 -16.57 -9.93
CA ALA A 52 1.44 -15.11 -9.88
C ALA A 52 0.68 -14.61 -8.66
N LEU A 53 -0.14 -15.47 -8.04
CA LEU A 53 -0.85 -15.09 -6.81
C LEU A 53 0.10 -14.80 -5.65
N ILE A 54 1.25 -15.47 -5.61
CA ILE A 54 2.21 -15.31 -4.50
C ILE A 54 2.73 -13.86 -4.43
N PRO A 55 3.34 -13.31 -5.49
CA PRO A 55 3.82 -11.92 -5.39
C PRO A 55 2.69 -10.91 -5.23
N VAL A 56 1.50 -11.16 -5.76
CA VAL A 56 0.35 -10.26 -5.58
C VAL A 56 0.00 -10.16 -4.10
N VAL A 57 -0.05 -11.30 -3.38
CA VAL A 57 -0.33 -11.31 -1.95
C VAL A 57 0.78 -10.58 -1.18
N PHE A 58 2.05 -10.81 -1.54
CA PHE A 58 3.17 -10.10 -0.91
C PHE A 58 3.07 -8.58 -1.13
N PHE A 59 2.78 -8.15 -2.35
CA PHE A 59 2.62 -6.72 -2.63
C PHE A 59 1.46 -6.13 -1.83
N TRP A 60 0.37 -6.87 -1.69
CA TRP A 60 -0.75 -6.44 -0.86
C TRP A 60 -0.30 -6.24 0.59
N GLY A 61 0.49 -7.18 1.13
CA GLY A 61 1.04 -7.07 2.48
C GLY A 61 1.94 -5.86 2.65
N PHE A 62 2.86 -5.63 1.71
CA PHE A 62 3.76 -4.48 1.74
C PHE A 62 3.00 -3.16 1.59
N ASP A 63 2.03 -3.11 0.68
CA ASP A 63 1.23 -1.91 0.49
C ASP A 63 0.41 -1.60 1.75
N SER A 64 -0.09 -2.64 2.43
CA SER A 64 -0.79 -2.49 3.70
C SER A 64 0.13 -1.88 4.76
N TYR A 65 1.39 -2.32 4.79
CA TYR A 65 2.38 -1.75 5.69
C TYR A 65 2.59 -0.26 5.40
N PHE A 66 2.80 0.10 4.14
CA PHE A 66 3.02 1.50 3.77
C PHE A 66 1.80 2.36 4.07
N LEU A 67 0.59 1.85 3.83
CA LEU A 67 -0.62 2.61 4.13
C LEU A 67 -0.78 2.80 5.64
N ARG A 68 -0.47 1.77 6.44
CA ARG A 68 -0.50 1.91 7.88
C ARG A 68 0.48 2.98 8.36
N GLN A 69 1.71 2.95 7.83
CA GLN A 69 2.70 3.96 8.17
C GLN A 69 2.24 5.36 7.77
N GLU A 70 1.65 5.49 6.58
CA GLU A 70 1.08 6.77 6.14
C GLU A 70 0.01 7.25 7.12
N ARG A 71 -0.89 6.38 7.55
CA ARG A 71 -1.94 6.72 8.50
C ARG A 71 -1.38 7.14 9.86
N LEU A 72 -0.32 6.46 10.30
CA LEU A 72 0.35 6.81 11.55
C LEU A 72 0.95 8.23 11.46
N PHE A 73 1.61 8.56 10.35
CA PHE A 73 2.16 9.89 10.17
C PHE A 73 1.09 10.95 9.98
N ARG A 74 -0.07 10.60 9.39
CA ARG A 74 -1.20 11.53 9.32
C ARG A 74 -1.75 11.82 10.71
N ALA A 75 -1.82 10.81 11.59
CA ALA A 75 -2.23 11.01 12.98
C ALA A 75 -1.24 11.91 13.70
N LEU A 76 0.06 11.72 13.48
CA LEU A 76 1.09 12.58 14.04
C LEU A 76 0.95 14.02 13.53
N TYR A 77 0.68 14.18 12.23
CA TYR A 77 0.46 15.50 11.63
C TYR A 77 -0.70 16.23 12.31
N ASP A 78 -1.82 15.52 12.50
CA ASP A 78 -3.00 16.11 13.14
C ASP A 78 -2.71 16.49 14.59
N HIS A 79 -1.90 15.71 15.29
CA HIS A 79 -1.50 16.00 16.67
C HIS A 79 -0.62 17.26 16.71
N VAL A 80 0.41 17.32 15.89
CA VAL A 80 1.36 18.43 15.85
C VAL A 80 0.67 19.72 15.42
N ARG A 81 -0.26 19.63 14.49
CA ARG A 81 -1.01 20.80 14.01
C ARG A 81 -1.73 21.52 15.14
N GLY A 82 -2.16 20.78 16.16
CA GLY A 82 -2.85 21.35 17.31
C GLY A 82 -1.95 21.85 18.41
N LEU A 83 -0.63 21.69 18.31
CA LEU A 83 0.31 22.10 19.36
C LEU A 83 0.69 23.57 19.22
N PRO A 84 0.97 24.26 20.36
CA PRO A 84 1.58 25.57 20.30
C PRO A 84 3.04 25.48 19.85
N ASP A 85 3.58 26.59 19.31
CA ASP A 85 4.94 26.60 18.78
C ASP A 85 6.00 26.18 19.79
N ASP A 86 5.81 26.52 21.07
CA ASP A 86 6.79 26.21 22.12
C ASP A 86 6.75 24.73 22.56
N ALA A 87 5.76 23.97 22.10
CA ALA A 87 5.65 22.55 22.42
C ALA A 87 6.19 21.65 21.29
N ILE A 88 6.72 22.23 20.22
CA ILE A 88 7.23 21.48 19.09
C ILE A 88 8.58 20.83 19.43
N ASP A 89 8.67 19.51 19.24
CA ASP A 89 9.88 18.75 19.56
C ASP A 89 10.47 18.02 18.33
N PHE A 90 9.91 18.23 17.16
CA PHE A 90 10.35 17.58 15.91
C PHE A 90 10.35 16.06 15.97
N SER A 91 9.58 15.48 16.89
CA SER A 91 9.49 14.03 17.02
C SER A 91 8.76 13.42 15.81
N MET A 92 9.32 12.35 15.28
CA MET A 92 8.67 11.54 14.23
C MET A 92 8.17 10.23 14.81
N ASP A 93 8.00 10.15 16.11
CA ASP A 93 7.55 8.95 16.81
C ASP A 93 6.04 8.79 16.70
N THR A 94 5.60 7.68 16.13
CA THR A 94 4.18 7.38 15.93
C THR A 94 3.65 6.30 16.87
N ARG A 95 4.44 5.87 17.85
CA ARG A 95 4.06 4.73 18.71
C ARG A 95 2.76 4.94 19.47
N SER A 96 2.45 6.18 19.83
CA SER A 96 1.23 6.47 20.58
C SER A 96 -0.05 6.23 19.75
N PHE A 97 0.05 6.12 18.44
CA PHE A 97 -1.09 5.91 17.54
C PHE A 97 -1.21 4.46 17.05
N GLN A 98 -0.26 3.59 17.38
CA GLN A 98 -0.18 2.26 16.77
C GLN A 98 -1.34 1.34 17.18
N GLN A 99 -1.87 1.51 18.38
CA GLN A 99 -2.96 0.64 18.85
C GLN A 99 -4.28 0.89 18.12
N SER A 100 -4.53 2.14 17.72
CA SER A 100 -5.77 2.50 17.04
C SER A 100 -5.70 2.34 15.53
N LEU A 101 -4.50 2.21 14.97
CA LEU A 101 -4.29 2.11 13.53
C LEU A 101 -3.57 0.80 13.22
N THR A 102 -4.34 -0.23 12.85
CA THR A 102 -3.80 -1.57 12.68
C THR A 102 -3.44 -1.86 11.22
N TRP A 103 -2.53 -2.81 11.03
CA TRP A 103 -2.16 -3.30 9.70
C TRP A 103 -3.38 -3.92 9.00
N LYS A 104 -4.21 -4.63 9.75
CA LYS A 104 -5.41 -5.27 9.22
C LYS A 104 -6.40 -4.26 8.64
N ASP A 105 -6.61 -3.14 9.33
CA ASP A 105 -7.48 -2.08 8.85
C ASP A 105 -6.95 -1.50 7.54
N ALA A 106 -5.63 -1.37 7.41
CA ALA A 106 -5.01 -0.88 6.18
C ALA A 106 -5.19 -1.88 5.04
N ALA A 107 -4.99 -3.18 5.32
CA ALA A 107 -5.12 -4.23 4.31
C ALA A 107 -6.52 -4.29 3.72
N PHE A 108 -7.53 -4.06 4.53
CA PHE A 108 -8.93 -4.11 4.11
C PHE A 108 -9.53 -2.74 3.86
N SER A 109 -8.69 -1.71 3.70
CA SER A 109 -9.15 -0.40 3.27
C SER A 109 -9.76 -0.50 1.87
N ARG A 110 -10.66 0.43 1.56
CA ARG A 110 -11.33 0.43 0.24
C ARG A 110 -10.30 0.42 -0.88
N THR A 111 -9.28 1.26 -0.81
CA THR A 111 -8.29 1.40 -1.88
C THR A 111 -7.52 0.10 -2.11
N LEU A 112 -6.97 -0.49 -1.04
CA LEU A 112 -6.15 -1.69 -1.15
C LEU A 112 -7.00 -2.92 -1.44
N PHE A 113 -8.11 -3.07 -0.74
CA PHE A 113 -8.97 -4.24 -0.92
C PHE A 113 -9.49 -4.30 -2.35
N VAL A 114 -10.03 -3.20 -2.86
CA VAL A 114 -10.60 -3.18 -4.22
C VAL A 114 -9.51 -3.45 -5.25
N PHE A 115 -8.35 -2.81 -5.12
CA PHE A 115 -7.28 -2.96 -6.09
C PHE A 115 -6.75 -4.41 -6.13
N TYR A 116 -6.35 -4.95 -4.99
CA TYR A 116 -5.73 -6.28 -4.95
C TYR A 116 -6.74 -7.39 -5.17
N ASP A 117 -7.98 -7.19 -4.70
CA ASP A 117 -9.04 -8.14 -4.98
C ASP A 117 -9.34 -8.21 -6.48
N ALA A 118 -9.35 -7.05 -7.15
CA ALA A 118 -9.55 -7.01 -8.61
C ALA A 118 -8.45 -7.77 -9.35
N LEU A 119 -7.20 -7.63 -8.92
CA LEU A 119 -6.09 -8.39 -9.52
C LEU A 119 -6.26 -9.89 -9.32
N ILE A 120 -6.62 -10.29 -8.11
CA ILE A 120 -6.81 -11.72 -7.78
C ILE A 120 -7.97 -12.30 -8.59
N LEU A 121 -9.09 -11.57 -8.68
CA LEU A 121 -10.22 -12.00 -9.49
C LEU A 121 -9.86 -12.10 -10.97
N THR A 122 -9.04 -11.20 -11.46
CA THR A 122 -8.56 -11.25 -12.84
C THR A 122 -7.74 -12.51 -13.09
N ILE A 123 -6.90 -12.91 -12.13
CA ILE A 123 -6.10 -14.12 -12.24
C ILE A 123 -7.02 -15.35 -12.24
N PHE A 124 -7.99 -15.40 -11.33
CA PHE A 124 -8.94 -16.53 -11.30
C PHE A 124 -9.78 -16.60 -12.56
N PHE A 125 -10.19 -15.45 -13.10
CA PHE A 125 -10.94 -15.41 -14.34
C PHE A 125 -10.13 -15.97 -15.50
N ALA A 126 -8.85 -15.64 -15.57
CA ALA A 126 -7.95 -16.17 -16.60
C ALA A 126 -7.82 -17.68 -16.47
N ILE A 127 -7.70 -18.21 -15.24
CA ILE A 127 -7.63 -19.65 -14.99
C ILE A 127 -8.93 -20.31 -15.47
N PHE A 128 -10.07 -19.71 -15.15
CA PHE A 128 -11.38 -20.24 -15.57
C PHE A 128 -11.48 -20.32 -17.08
N LEU A 129 -11.07 -19.26 -17.80
CA LEU A 129 -11.12 -19.26 -19.26
C LEU A 129 -10.23 -20.35 -19.87
N ILE A 130 -9.05 -20.55 -19.32
CA ILE A 130 -8.12 -21.56 -19.83
C ILE A 130 -8.66 -22.96 -19.61
N LYS A 131 -9.20 -23.24 -18.43
CA LYS A 131 -9.78 -24.56 -18.13
C LYS A 131 -11.05 -24.83 -18.92
N GLY A 132 -11.75 -23.76 -19.31
CA GLY A 132 -12.98 -23.89 -20.10
C GLY A 132 -12.76 -24.22 -21.56
N THR A 133 -11.50 -24.14 -22.01
CA THR A 133 -11.14 -24.46 -23.38
C THR A 133 -10.45 -25.80 -23.44
#